data_4fc93103c2994667f18731819dae8e8f
#
_entry.id   4fc93103c2994667f18731819dae8e8f
#
_cell.length_a   1.000
_cell.length_b   1.000
_cell.length_c   1.000
_cell.angle_alpha   90.00
_cell.angle_beta   90.00
_cell.angle_gamma   90.00
#
_symmetry.space_group_name_H-M   'P 1'
#
loop_
_entity.id
_entity.type
_entity.pdbx_description
1 polymer ?
#
loop_
_entity_poly.entity_id
_entity_poly.type
_entity_poly.pdbx_seq_one_letter_code
_entity_poly.pdbx_strand_id
1 'polypeptide(L)'
;MQKFLKNHVFSLIAWVLILIISVFALPNITELTNAHSDITLPSNVESNVAQSIENNWGAKKKNTYAIALVFNKEHGKLTDADKQAINNTLDKFTNDKSKYGIKDTLLPDSNIATRKKLQSKDGTTWVAQFNVSKKGRTVEQVYNQMNRDVKTQGLRTYVTGADVLQHDFSASIQEGIKKTEAITVVFIFIVLIIVFKSPIVPLISLLTVGVSFLTSFSIVTNLVEHANFPFSNFTQVFMVIVLFGIGTDYNILLYDKFKEDLGKGMDKYKAMHDALRNAGKTILYSGSSILIGFTALSLAKFSIYRSAVGVAVGVAVLLVVLLTLNPFFMAVLGKKMFWPVKKFTGESDDKLWHGISASTLKHPIIYLAVLAVVTVPFMLMYSGHLNYDDTDEIADSVPSKQGLLVVQKHFSKGMAEPSYLYIQSKHRLDNEENLKLIDQLTRQLQQSKDVSFATSVTQPYGQPIDMLYVNNQLNTVNDGVDQARSGLGKLSKGANKVANGANRLRDGADQLQDGTGRLQSGAQQLVGGTSRLQSGAQQLQSGATRLQNGSVQLVSGANRLQSGSSQLQSGAVRLQTGAGRLSSGTHALVSGA
;
A
#
# COMPACT_ATOMS: atom_id res chain seq x y z
N MET A 1 37.77 -42.11 25.59
CA MET A 1 36.37 -42.45 25.20
C MET A 1 35.36 -41.84 26.17
N GLN A 2 35.33 -42.14 27.46
CA GLN A 2 34.36 -41.60 28.43
C GLN A 2 34.37 -40.07 28.57
N LYS A 3 35.57 -39.42 28.59
CA LYS A 3 35.69 -37.96 28.68
C LYS A 3 35.15 -37.25 27.44
N PHE A 4 35.27 -37.87 26.28
CA PHE A 4 34.78 -37.33 25.00
C PHE A 4 33.25 -37.42 24.89
N LEU A 5 32.66 -38.55 25.26
CA LEU A 5 31.23 -38.73 25.35
C LEU A 5 30.60 -37.71 26.35
N LYS A 6 31.27 -37.51 27.51
CA LYS A 6 30.80 -36.59 28.54
C LYS A 6 30.68 -35.14 28.04
N ASN A 7 31.64 -34.68 27.21
CA ASN A 7 31.60 -33.35 26.64
C ASN A 7 30.48 -33.17 25.59
N HIS A 8 30.18 -34.20 24.77
CA HIS A 8 29.14 -34.09 23.75
C HIS A 8 27.72 -34.24 24.33
N VAL A 9 27.54 -35.06 25.39
CA VAL A 9 26.29 -35.11 26.16
C VAL A 9 26.04 -33.79 26.85
N PHE A 10 27.08 -33.13 27.39
CA PHE A 10 26.96 -31.79 27.94
C PHE A 10 26.50 -30.77 26.88
N SER A 11 27.03 -30.85 25.65
CA SER A 11 26.58 -29.99 24.54
C SER A 11 25.09 -30.18 24.24
N LEU A 12 24.59 -31.43 24.18
CA LEU A 12 23.16 -31.68 24.00
C LEU A 12 22.32 -31.06 25.11
N ILE A 13 22.70 -31.31 26.37
CA ILE A 13 21.98 -30.76 27.55
C ILE A 13 21.98 -29.23 27.50
N ALA A 14 23.14 -28.63 27.18
CA ALA A 14 23.25 -27.18 27.03
C ALA A 14 22.30 -26.63 25.93
N TRP A 15 22.23 -27.28 24.77
CA TRP A 15 21.34 -26.86 23.70
C TRP A 15 19.87 -27.07 24.01
N VAL A 16 19.51 -28.16 24.72
CA VAL A 16 18.14 -28.37 25.21
C VAL A 16 17.73 -27.27 26.19
N LEU A 17 18.63 -26.91 27.13
CA LEU A 17 18.37 -25.82 28.07
C LEU A 17 18.25 -24.46 27.36
N ILE A 18 19.15 -24.16 26.41
CA ILE A 18 19.09 -22.95 25.60
C ILE A 18 17.79 -22.89 24.82
N LEU A 19 17.36 -24.01 24.21
CA LEU A 19 16.10 -24.06 23.47
C LEU A 19 14.90 -23.79 24.38
N ILE A 20 14.85 -24.42 25.56
CA ILE A 20 13.80 -24.18 26.55
C ILE A 20 13.77 -22.72 26.96
N ILE A 21 14.91 -22.14 27.31
CA ILE A 21 15.02 -20.72 27.65
C ILE A 21 14.56 -19.85 26.47
N SER A 22 15.00 -20.16 25.25
CA SER A 22 14.62 -19.41 24.05
C SER A 22 13.11 -19.42 23.80
N VAL A 23 12.45 -20.57 24.02
CA VAL A 23 10.99 -20.67 23.85
C VAL A 23 10.24 -19.87 24.90
N PHE A 24 10.67 -19.92 26.16
CA PHE A 24 10.04 -19.16 27.24
C PHE A 24 10.36 -17.65 27.18
N ALA A 25 11.51 -17.28 26.61
CA ALA A 25 11.92 -15.90 26.45
C ALA A 25 11.34 -15.24 25.18
N LEU A 26 10.56 -15.96 24.36
CA LEU A 26 9.92 -15.36 23.18
C LEU A 26 8.89 -14.32 23.62
N PRO A 27 9.03 -13.06 23.21
CA PRO A 27 8.03 -12.04 23.49
C PRO A 27 6.73 -12.31 22.70
N ASN A 28 5.70 -11.52 22.98
CA ASN A 28 4.47 -11.59 22.19
C ASN A 28 4.75 -11.13 20.75
N ILE A 29 4.94 -12.10 19.89
CA ILE A 29 5.38 -11.89 18.50
C ILE A 29 4.36 -11.05 17.73
N THR A 30 3.05 -11.24 17.98
CA THR A 30 1.99 -10.47 17.32
C THR A 30 2.06 -8.99 17.72
N GLU A 31 2.30 -8.70 18.96
CA GLU A 31 2.42 -7.34 19.47
C GLU A 31 3.72 -6.67 18.97
N LEU A 32 4.83 -7.40 19.02
CA LEU A 32 6.13 -6.94 18.53
C LEU A 32 6.07 -6.63 17.03
N THR A 33 5.43 -7.50 16.27
CA THR A 33 5.27 -7.33 14.82
C THR A 33 4.34 -6.16 14.52
N ASN A 34 3.25 -5.97 15.26
CA ASN A 34 2.37 -4.81 15.12
C ASN A 34 3.07 -3.47 15.44
N ALA A 35 4.01 -3.49 16.38
CA ALA A 35 4.75 -2.29 16.78
C ALA A 35 5.88 -1.90 15.80
N HIS A 36 6.43 -2.86 15.04
CA HIS A 36 7.61 -2.66 14.20
C HIS A 36 7.39 -3.00 12.71
N SER A 37 6.15 -2.99 12.26
CA SER A 37 5.76 -3.41 10.91
C SER A 37 5.90 -2.32 9.86
N ASP A 38 6.07 -1.07 10.25
CA ASP A 38 6.16 0.02 9.30
C ASP A 38 7.40 -0.14 8.41
N ILE A 39 7.15 -0.27 7.11
CA ILE A 39 8.20 -0.09 6.12
C ILE A 39 8.62 1.37 6.20
N THR A 40 9.62 1.66 7.02
CA THR A 40 10.11 3.02 7.19
C THR A 40 11.03 3.39 6.04
N LEU A 41 10.61 4.36 5.26
CA LEU A 41 11.45 5.04 4.29
C LEU A 41 12.28 6.14 5.01
N PRO A 42 13.43 6.55 4.47
CA PRO A 42 14.18 7.68 4.99
C PRO A 42 13.29 8.93 5.08
N SER A 43 13.47 9.75 6.12
CA SER A 43 12.65 10.94 6.38
C SER A 43 12.69 12.01 5.27
N ASN A 44 13.73 11.97 4.43
CA ASN A 44 13.92 12.89 3.29
C ASN A 44 13.26 12.42 1.99
N VAL A 45 12.63 11.25 1.97
CA VAL A 45 11.86 10.78 0.82
C VAL A 45 10.56 11.59 0.73
N GLU A 46 10.21 12.04 -0.48
CA GLU A 46 9.07 12.92 -0.71
C GLU A 46 7.74 12.40 -0.15
N SER A 47 7.50 11.09 -0.22
CA SER A 47 6.32 10.46 0.37
C SER A 47 6.27 10.61 1.90
N ASN A 48 7.41 10.52 2.60
CA ASN A 48 7.49 10.74 4.05
C ASN A 48 7.35 12.23 4.41
N VAL A 49 7.89 13.12 3.57
CA VAL A 49 7.68 14.56 3.71
C VAL A 49 6.20 14.89 3.54
N ALA A 50 5.55 14.34 2.50
CA ALA A 50 4.12 14.48 2.26
C ALA A 50 3.31 13.96 3.46
N GLN A 51 3.65 12.80 4.00
CA GLN A 51 3.03 12.22 5.17
C GLN A 51 3.21 13.10 6.43
N SER A 52 4.39 13.72 6.61
CA SER A 52 4.63 14.65 7.70
C SER A 52 3.76 15.91 7.58
N ILE A 53 3.62 16.46 6.36
CA ILE A 53 2.71 17.57 6.08
C ILE A 53 1.28 17.17 6.45
N GLU A 54 0.86 16.00 6.05
CA GLU A 54 -0.45 15.42 6.31
C GLU A 54 -0.75 15.29 7.81
N ASN A 55 0.16 14.73 8.57
CA ASN A 55 0.02 14.53 10.01
C ASN A 55 -0.22 15.83 10.78
N ASN A 56 0.26 16.96 10.23
CA ASN A 56 0.09 18.28 10.83
C ASN A 56 -1.21 19.00 10.41
N TRP A 57 -1.96 18.46 9.45
CA TRP A 57 -3.09 19.15 8.81
C TRP A 57 -4.47 18.89 9.41
N GLY A 58 -4.64 18.05 10.41
CA GLY A 58 -5.95 17.97 11.03
C GLY A 58 -6.19 16.83 11.99
N ALA A 59 -6.89 17.18 13.08
CA ALA A 59 -7.20 16.28 14.18
C ALA A 59 -8.25 15.19 13.85
N LYS A 60 -9.08 15.36 12.81
CA LYS A 60 -10.21 14.45 12.55
C LYS A 60 -9.81 13.09 11.99
N LYS A 61 -8.66 13.00 11.31
CA LYS A 61 -8.17 11.75 10.74
C LYS A 61 -7.05 11.11 11.55
N LYS A 62 -6.47 11.83 12.49
CA LYS A 62 -5.42 11.30 13.36
C LYS A 62 -5.94 10.08 14.13
N ASN A 63 -5.27 8.93 13.97
CA ASN A 63 -5.60 7.66 14.64
C ASN A 63 -6.93 7.00 14.19
N THR A 64 -7.25 6.95 12.85
CA THR A 64 -8.38 6.23 12.24
C THR A 64 -7.93 5.22 11.20
N TYR A 65 -8.79 4.26 10.93
CA TYR A 65 -8.73 3.40 9.75
C TYR A 65 -9.56 4.02 8.63
N ALA A 66 -9.04 3.97 7.40
CA ALA A 66 -9.78 4.34 6.19
C ALA A 66 -10.53 3.11 5.65
N ILE A 67 -11.84 3.14 5.77
CA ILE A 67 -12.74 2.06 5.35
C ILE A 67 -13.61 2.57 4.21
N ALA A 68 -13.79 1.76 3.18
CA ALA A 68 -14.71 2.02 2.08
C ALA A 68 -15.81 0.94 2.04
N LEU A 69 -17.06 1.37 1.96
CA LEU A 69 -18.21 0.51 1.71
C LEU A 69 -18.59 0.63 0.25
N VAL A 70 -18.66 -0.49 -0.44
CA VAL A 70 -18.98 -0.56 -1.87
C VAL A 70 -20.35 -1.24 -2.04
N PHE A 71 -21.24 -0.57 -2.75
CA PHE A 71 -22.56 -1.07 -3.09
C PHE A 71 -22.64 -1.20 -4.61
N ASN A 72 -22.78 -2.41 -5.09
CA ASN A 72 -22.80 -2.70 -6.52
C ASN A 72 -24.04 -3.49 -6.93
N LYS A 73 -24.65 -3.07 -8.03
CA LYS A 73 -25.70 -3.83 -8.71
C LYS A 73 -25.07 -4.59 -9.87
N GLU A 74 -25.09 -5.91 -9.78
CA GLU A 74 -24.40 -6.77 -10.76
C GLU A 74 -24.96 -6.62 -12.18
N HIS A 75 -26.28 -6.43 -12.28
CA HIS A 75 -26.97 -6.28 -13.55
C HIS A 75 -27.83 -5.02 -13.56
N GLY A 76 -27.53 -4.10 -14.48
CA GLY A 76 -28.25 -2.86 -14.68
C GLY A 76 -27.81 -1.72 -13.74
N LYS A 77 -28.47 -0.58 -13.87
CA LYS A 77 -28.20 0.61 -13.06
C LYS A 77 -28.92 0.53 -11.72
N LEU A 78 -28.38 1.22 -10.73
CA LEU A 78 -29.03 1.42 -9.44
C LEU A 78 -30.35 2.17 -9.63
N THR A 79 -31.44 1.55 -9.22
CA THR A 79 -32.76 2.17 -9.20
C THR A 79 -32.90 3.12 -8.00
N ASP A 80 -33.95 3.94 -7.96
CA ASP A 80 -34.15 4.82 -6.81
C ASP A 80 -34.46 4.03 -5.53
N ALA A 81 -35.08 2.86 -5.64
CA ALA A 81 -35.26 1.93 -4.53
C ALA A 81 -33.92 1.39 -4.03
N ASP A 82 -32.98 1.04 -4.93
CA ASP A 82 -31.62 0.60 -4.56
C ASP A 82 -30.86 1.73 -3.83
N LYS A 83 -30.94 2.96 -4.35
CA LYS A 83 -30.30 4.15 -3.74
C LYS A 83 -30.86 4.43 -2.33
N GLN A 84 -32.17 4.29 -2.18
CA GLN A 84 -32.80 4.43 -0.87
C GLN A 84 -32.38 3.33 0.09
N ALA A 85 -32.27 2.09 -0.36
CA ALA A 85 -31.75 0.98 0.45
C ALA A 85 -30.30 1.21 0.87
N ILE A 86 -29.44 1.77 -0.02
CA ILE A 86 -28.08 2.17 0.29
C ILE A 86 -28.09 3.27 1.37
N ASN A 87 -28.88 4.33 1.19
CA ASN A 87 -28.96 5.42 2.15
C ASN A 87 -29.44 4.92 3.52
N ASN A 88 -30.46 4.06 3.58
CA ASN A 88 -30.91 3.44 4.83
C ASN A 88 -29.80 2.61 5.51
N THR A 89 -28.94 1.97 4.71
CA THR A 89 -27.77 1.25 5.26
C THR A 89 -26.71 2.21 5.76
N LEU A 90 -26.43 3.29 5.04
CA LEU A 90 -25.47 4.33 5.43
C LEU A 90 -25.92 5.09 6.68
N ASP A 91 -27.23 5.30 6.83
CA ASP A 91 -27.82 5.95 7.99
C ASP A 91 -27.59 5.16 9.29
N LYS A 92 -27.54 3.82 9.24
CA LYS A 92 -27.17 3.00 10.41
C LYS A 92 -25.79 3.38 10.95
N PHE A 93 -24.84 3.65 10.05
CA PHE A 93 -23.49 4.02 10.41
C PHE A 93 -23.38 5.49 10.85
N THR A 94 -24.12 6.38 10.19
CA THR A 94 -24.05 7.82 10.46
C THR A 94 -24.84 8.24 11.70
N ASN A 95 -25.93 7.55 12.02
CA ASN A 95 -26.75 7.82 13.21
C ASN A 95 -26.10 7.29 14.49
N ASP A 96 -25.35 6.18 14.41
CA ASP A 96 -24.67 5.59 15.56
C ASP A 96 -23.14 5.64 15.42
N LYS A 97 -22.61 6.85 15.18
CA LYS A 97 -21.17 7.09 14.99
C LYS A 97 -20.32 6.59 16.16
N SER A 98 -20.83 6.67 17.38
CA SER A 98 -20.12 6.22 18.59
C SER A 98 -19.93 4.72 18.63
N LYS A 99 -20.95 3.95 18.25
CA LYS A 99 -20.92 2.48 18.17
C LYS A 99 -19.82 1.99 17.23
N TYR A 100 -19.73 2.62 16.05
CA TYR A 100 -18.74 2.26 15.03
C TYR A 100 -17.41 2.99 15.20
N GLY A 101 -17.36 4.02 16.05
CA GLY A 101 -16.18 4.87 16.24
C GLY A 101 -15.88 5.76 15.05
N ILE A 102 -16.90 6.13 14.28
CA ILE A 102 -16.76 6.94 13.06
C ILE A 102 -16.42 8.39 13.44
N LYS A 103 -15.33 8.89 12.90
CA LYS A 103 -14.86 10.27 13.09
C LYS A 103 -15.18 11.18 11.90
N ASP A 104 -15.17 10.63 10.70
CA ASP A 104 -15.48 11.38 9.47
C ASP A 104 -16.09 10.46 8.42
N THR A 105 -16.92 11.05 7.54
CA THR A 105 -17.63 10.31 6.49
C THR A 105 -17.62 11.10 5.20
N LEU A 106 -17.45 10.40 4.08
CA LEU A 106 -17.68 10.94 2.76
C LEU A 106 -18.70 10.06 2.06
N LEU A 107 -19.93 10.56 1.91
CA LEU A 107 -21.07 9.81 1.41
C LEU A 107 -21.37 10.17 -0.05
N PRO A 108 -21.86 9.21 -0.86
CA PRO A 108 -22.04 9.40 -2.30
C PRO A 108 -23.12 10.44 -2.66
N ASP A 109 -24.03 10.78 -1.74
CA ASP A 109 -25.14 11.69 -2.01
C ASP A 109 -25.11 13.00 -1.21
N SER A 110 -24.00 13.32 -0.54
CA SER A 110 -23.89 14.52 0.31
C SER A 110 -23.87 15.83 -0.48
N ASN A 111 -23.26 15.86 -1.66
CA ASN A 111 -23.19 17.04 -2.52
C ASN A 111 -22.74 16.66 -3.94
N ILE A 112 -22.73 17.63 -4.86
CA ILE A 112 -22.35 17.42 -6.27
C ILE A 112 -20.94 16.85 -6.42
N ALA A 113 -19.98 17.27 -5.60
CA ALA A 113 -18.61 16.78 -5.66
C ALA A 113 -18.51 15.32 -5.24
N THR A 114 -19.18 14.95 -4.15
CA THR A 114 -19.21 13.57 -3.68
C THR A 114 -19.94 12.66 -4.66
N ARG A 115 -21.02 13.11 -5.29
CA ARG A 115 -21.70 12.36 -6.36
C ARG A 115 -20.74 12.02 -7.49
N LYS A 116 -20.04 13.02 -8.05
CA LYS A 116 -19.08 12.79 -9.13
C LYS A 116 -17.93 11.86 -8.74
N LYS A 117 -17.55 11.85 -7.48
CA LYS A 117 -16.42 11.06 -6.97
C LYS A 117 -16.83 9.65 -6.53
N LEU A 118 -18.00 9.49 -5.93
CA LEU A 118 -18.40 8.27 -5.23
C LEU A 118 -19.56 7.51 -5.90
N GLN A 119 -20.10 8.03 -6.99
CA GLN A 119 -21.04 7.34 -7.85
C GLN A 119 -20.40 7.03 -9.19
N SER A 120 -20.45 5.79 -9.62
CA SER A 120 -19.88 5.37 -10.89
C SER A 120 -20.60 6.01 -12.08
N LYS A 121 -19.86 6.30 -13.16
CA LYS A 121 -20.42 6.93 -14.38
C LYS A 121 -21.47 6.04 -15.06
N ASP A 122 -21.33 4.73 -14.94
CA ASP A 122 -22.28 3.75 -15.48
C ASP A 122 -23.54 3.59 -14.61
N GLY A 123 -23.56 4.21 -13.43
CA GLY A 123 -24.69 4.20 -12.50
C GLY A 123 -24.92 2.87 -11.77
N THR A 124 -23.94 1.96 -11.79
CA THR A 124 -24.05 0.61 -11.19
C THR A 124 -23.54 0.52 -9.78
N THR A 125 -22.64 1.46 -9.38
CA THR A 125 -21.86 1.33 -8.14
C THR A 125 -21.79 2.63 -7.37
N TRP A 126 -22.03 2.55 -6.06
CA TRP A 126 -21.81 3.61 -5.10
C TRP A 126 -20.73 3.20 -4.09
N VAL A 127 -19.92 4.18 -3.70
CA VAL A 127 -18.87 4.02 -2.66
C VAL A 127 -19.10 5.03 -1.56
N ALA A 128 -19.00 4.59 -0.30
CA ALA A 128 -19.00 5.48 0.86
C ALA A 128 -17.69 5.30 1.62
N GLN A 129 -17.04 6.38 2.05
CA GLN A 129 -15.78 6.34 2.77
C GLN A 129 -15.97 6.77 4.23
N PHE A 130 -15.32 6.05 5.13
CA PHE A 130 -15.39 6.25 6.57
C PHE A 130 -14.00 6.30 7.18
N ASN A 131 -13.77 7.24 8.08
CA ASN A 131 -12.61 7.25 8.95
C ASN A 131 -13.05 6.77 10.34
N VAL A 132 -12.61 5.57 10.70
CA VAL A 132 -13.02 4.87 11.92
C VAL A 132 -11.89 4.90 12.94
N SER A 133 -12.19 5.33 14.17
CA SER A 133 -11.20 5.43 15.26
C SER A 133 -10.57 4.08 15.60
N LYS A 134 -9.26 4.04 15.74
CA LYS A 134 -8.51 2.86 16.18
C LYS A 134 -8.84 2.47 17.64
N LYS A 135 -8.80 3.41 18.57
CA LYS A 135 -9.14 3.25 20.03
C LYS A 135 -8.95 1.82 20.60
N GLY A 136 -7.80 1.21 20.35
CA GLY A 136 -7.50 -0.15 20.81
C GLY A 136 -8.19 -1.28 20.04
N ARG A 137 -8.86 -1.00 18.92
CA ARG A 137 -9.46 -2.00 18.02
C ARG A 137 -8.51 -2.31 16.87
N THR A 138 -8.47 -3.57 16.46
CA THR A 138 -7.76 -3.98 15.25
C THR A 138 -8.58 -3.66 13.99
N VAL A 139 -7.92 -3.61 12.83
CA VAL A 139 -8.60 -3.46 11.53
C VAL A 139 -9.62 -4.56 11.33
N GLU A 140 -9.25 -5.81 11.69
CA GLU A 140 -10.11 -6.98 11.58
C GLU A 140 -11.40 -6.84 12.40
N GLN A 141 -11.31 -6.33 13.63
CA GLN A 141 -12.48 -6.09 14.48
C GLN A 141 -13.42 -5.05 13.86
N VAL A 142 -12.86 -3.97 13.32
CA VAL A 142 -13.63 -2.93 12.64
C VAL A 142 -14.26 -3.47 11.35
N TYR A 143 -13.49 -4.19 10.54
CA TYR A 143 -13.96 -4.85 9.32
C TYR A 143 -15.14 -5.79 9.62
N ASN A 144 -14.97 -6.70 10.58
CA ASN A 144 -15.99 -7.67 10.95
C ASN A 144 -17.28 -7.01 11.46
N GLN A 145 -17.16 -5.91 12.21
CA GLN A 145 -18.29 -5.13 12.68
C GLN A 145 -19.04 -4.50 11.51
N MET A 146 -18.32 -3.80 10.61
CA MET A 146 -18.95 -3.10 9.49
C MET A 146 -19.49 -4.06 8.43
N ASN A 147 -18.81 -5.18 8.18
CA ASN A 147 -19.20 -6.17 7.18
C ASN A 147 -20.53 -6.89 7.53
N ARG A 148 -20.85 -7.01 8.83
CA ARG A 148 -22.16 -7.54 9.25
C ARG A 148 -23.29 -6.59 8.94
N ASP A 149 -23.06 -5.28 9.11
CA ASP A 149 -24.11 -4.27 9.10
C ASP A 149 -24.28 -3.60 7.72
N VAL A 150 -23.31 -3.77 6.79
CA VAL A 150 -23.34 -3.18 5.44
C VAL A 150 -24.26 -3.90 4.48
N LYS A 151 -24.68 -5.13 4.79
CA LYS A 151 -25.51 -5.94 3.90
C LYS A 151 -26.79 -5.23 3.53
N THR A 152 -26.98 -5.01 2.21
CA THR A 152 -28.12 -4.31 1.63
C THR A 152 -28.83 -5.26 0.67
N GLN A 153 -30.12 -5.41 0.84
CA GLN A 153 -30.93 -6.34 0.04
C GLN A 153 -30.89 -5.98 -1.45
N GLY A 154 -30.70 -6.96 -2.31
CA GLY A 154 -30.66 -6.78 -3.76
C GLY A 154 -29.35 -6.23 -4.33
N LEU A 155 -28.34 -5.97 -3.48
CA LEU A 155 -27.04 -5.44 -3.88
C LEU A 155 -25.90 -6.33 -3.38
N ARG A 156 -24.82 -6.38 -4.16
CA ARG A 156 -23.52 -6.87 -3.66
C ARG A 156 -22.88 -5.77 -2.86
N THR A 157 -22.50 -6.10 -1.63
CA THR A 157 -21.88 -5.15 -0.69
C THR A 157 -20.52 -5.66 -0.25
N TYR A 158 -19.54 -4.76 -0.24
CA TYR A 158 -18.18 -5.08 0.17
C TYR A 158 -17.67 -4.03 1.13
N VAL A 159 -16.86 -4.48 2.09
CA VAL A 159 -16.05 -3.62 2.95
C VAL A 159 -14.62 -3.72 2.45
N THR A 160 -14.04 -2.62 2.03
CA THR A 160 -12.68 -2.51 1.52
C THR A 160 -12.05 -1.22 2.04
N GLY A 161 -10.98 -0.78 1.45
CA GLY A 161 -10.26 0.42 1.83
C GLY A 161 -8.82 0.07 2.17
N ALA A 162 -7.97 1.06 2.14
CA ALA A 162 -6.54 0.84 2.16
C ALA A 162 -6.05 0.09 3.42
N ASP A 163 -6.60 0.41 4.62
CA ASP A 163 -6.23 -0.33 5.85
C ASP A 163 -6.71 -1.79 5.83
N VAL A 164 -7.87 -2.07 5.23
CA VAL A 164 -8.40 -3.45 5.12
C VAL A 164 -7.56 -4.25 4.13
N LEU A 165 -7.27 -3.68 2.97
CA LEU A 165 -6.42 -4.32 1.95
C LEU A 165 -5.01 -4.58 2.48
N GLN A 166 -4.43 -3.65 3.21
CA GLN A 166 -3.13 -3.84 3.82
C GLN A 166 -3.13 -4.95 4.89
N HIS A 167 -4.22 -5.07 5.67
CA HIS A 167 -4.41 -6.20 6.58
C HIS A 167 -4.46 -7.52 5.80
N ASP A 168 -5.26 -7.59 4.74
CA ASP A 168 -5.44 -8.82 3.97
C ASP A 168 -4.19 -9.17 3.16
N PHE A 169 -3.45 -8.19 2.66
CA PHE A 169 -2.12 -8.36 2.06
C PHE A 169 -1.17 -9.06 3.05
N SER A 170 -1.09 -8.54 4.25
CA SER A 170 -0.21 -9.11 5.26
C SER A 170 -0.66 -10.49 5.73
N ALA A 171 -1.97 -10.72 5.84
CA ALA A 171 -2.53 -12.03 6.14
C ALA A 171 -2.24 -13.04 5.01
N SER A 172 -2.35 -12.61 3.76
CA SER A 172 -2.03 -13.44 2.58
C SER A 172 -0.55 -13.82 2.53
N ILE A 173 0.34 -12.88 2.80
CA ILE A 173 1.78 -13.15 2.92
C ILE A 173 2.04 -14.21 3.99
N GLN A 174 1.43 -14.06 5.18
CA GLN A 174 1.63 -15.03 6.27
C GLN A 174 1.12 -16.41 5.95
N GLU A 175 -0.05 -16.50 5.33
CA GLU A 175 -0.58 -17.80 4.89
C GLU A 175 0.33 -18.44 3.84
N GLY A 176 0.81 -17.63 2.88
CA GLY A 176 1.78 -18.03 1.88
C GLY A 176 3.08 -18.55 2.51
N ILE A 177 3.61 -17.83 3.51
CA ILE A 177 4.82 -18.22 4.24
C ILE A 177 4.64 -19.58 4.92
N LYS A 178 3.56 -19.77 5.69
CA LYS A 178 3.29 -21.05 6.39
C LYS A 178 3.21 -22.22 5.42
N LYS A 179 2.53 -22.05 4.28
CA LYS A 179 2.45 -23.07 3.23
C LYS A 179 3.83 -23.37 2.63
N THR A 180 4.59 -22.32 2.32
CA THR A 180 5.94 -22.43 1.74
C THR A 180 6.90 -23.07 2.73
N GLU A 181 6.87 -22.73 4.00
CA GLU A 181 7.67 -23.35 5.06
C GLU A 181 7.39 -24.85 5.14
N ALA A 182 6.13 -25.26 5.17
CA ALA A 182 5.75 -26.66 5.21
C ALA A 182 6.24 -27.42 3.96
N ILE A 183 6.05 -26.85 2.77
CA ILE A 183 6.52 -27.43 1.50
C ILE A 183 8.05 -27.54 1.52
N THR A 184 8.75 -26.50 1.95
CA THR A 184 10.22 -26.46 2.02
C THR A 184 10.76 -27.53 2.95
N VAL A 185 10.19 -27.69 4.14
CA VAL A 185 10.60 -28.73 5.11
C VAL A 185 10.41 -30.13 4.51
N VAL A 186 9.26 -30.39 3.88
CA VAL A 186 8.99 -31.68 3.23
C VAL A 186 9.95 -31.90 2.05
N PHE A 187 10.17 -30.89 1.23
CA PHE A 187 11.07 -30.98 0.08
C PHE A 187 12.52 -31.24 0.52
N ILE A 188 13.03 -30.48 1.50
CA ILE A 188 14.35 -30.70 2.08
C ILE A 188 14.47 -32.12 2.65
N PHE A 189 13.45 -32.59 3.37
CA PHE A 189 13.42 -33.93 3.93
C PHE A 189 13.57 -35.00 2.83
N ILE A 190 12.82 -34.87 1.73
CA ILE A 190 12.88 -35.78 0.58
C ILE A 190 14.26 -35.73 -0.08
N VAL A 191 14.77 -34.52 -0.38
CA VAL A 191 16.08 -34.33 -1.02
C VAL A 191 17.19 -34.97 -0.18
N LEU A 192 17.18 -34.73 1.13
CA LEU A 192 18.18 -35.34 2.02
C LEU A 192 18.06 -36.86 2.11
N ILE A 193 16.85 -37.43 2.03
CA ILE A 193 16.68 -38.89 1.91
C ILE A 193 17.33 -39.40 0.63
N ILE A 194 17.13 -38.72 -0.48
CA ILE A 194 17.72 -39.11 -1.78
C ILE A 194 19.25 -39.05 -1.72
N VAL A 195 19.80 -37.98 -1.20
CA VAL A 195 21.27 -37.73 -1.10
C VAL A 195 21.92 -38.76 -0.18
N PHE A 196 21.39 -38.89 1.03
CA PHE A 196 22.02 -39.77 2.04
C PHE A 196 21.54 -41.19 2.02
N LYS A 197 20.42 -41.48 1.31
CA LYS A 197 19.73 -42.78 1.31
C LYS A 197 19.37 -43.22 2.75
N SER A 198 19.02 -42.26 3.59
CA SER A 198 18.73 -42.47 5.01
C SER A 198 17.61 -41.50 5.47
N PRO A 199 16.63 -41.92 6.26
CA PRO A 199 15.64 -41.03 6.86
C PRO A 199 16.14 -40.38 8.16
N ILE A 200 17.23 -40.87 8.76
CA ILE A 200 17.76 -40.38 10.04
C ILE A 200 18.50 -39.04 9.85
N VAL A 201 19.29 -38.93 8.78
CA VAL A 201 20.06 -37.70 8.47
C VAL A 201 19.15 -36.48 8.31
N PRO A 202 18.05 -36.53 7.52
CA PRO A 202 17.11 -35.45 7.40
C PRO A 202 16.51 -35.00 8.74
N LEU A 203 16.12 -35.95 9.59
CA LEU A 203 15.55 -35.66 10.90
C LEU A 203 16.54 -34.89 11.78
N ILE A 204 17.81 -35.33 11.81
CA ILE A 204 18.84 -34.64 12.58
C ILE A 204 19.13 -33.27 11.98
N SER A 205 19.23 -33.15 10.66
CA SER A 205 19.47 -31.90 9.96
C SER A 205 18.38 -30.88 10.25
N LEU A 206 17.11 -31.27 10.08
CA LEU A 206 15.97 -30.38 10.36
C LEU A 206 15.88 -30.02 11.85
N LEU A 207 16.20 -30.96 12.76
CA LEU A 207 16.23 -30.68 14.19
C LEU A 207 17.30 -29.64 14.52
N THR A 208 18.53 -29.78 14.02
CA THR A 208 19.62 -28.84 14.28
C THR A 208 19.37 -27.44 13.69
N VAL A 209 18.80 -27.39 12.48
CA VAL A 209 18.38 -26.13 11.86
C VAL A 209 17.22 -25.51 12.63
N GLY A 210 16.25 -26.31 13.06
CA GLY A 210 15.13 -25.84 13.90
C GLY A 210 15.57 -25.27 15.23
N VAL A 211 16.50 -25.93 15.93
CA VAL A 211 17.14 -25.38 17.15
C VAL A 211 17.83 -24.05 16.87
N SER A 212 18.56 -23.96 15.77
CA SER A 212 19.26 -22.73 15.37
C SER A 212 18.26 -21.61 15.12
N PHE A 213 17.18 -21.90 14.38
CA PHE A 213 16.15 -20.94 14.07
C PHE A 213 15.44 -20.42 15.32
N LEU A 214 14.91 -21.32 16.16
CA LEU A 214 14.17 -20.92 17.36
C LEU A 214 15.04 -20.13 18.33
N THR A 215 16.29 -20.56 18.52
CA THR A 215 17.23 -19.83 19.39
C THR A 215 17.56 -18.47 18.84
N SER A 216 17.94 -18.36 17.57
CA SER A 216 18.31 -17.09 16.95
C SER A 216 17.13 -16.15 16.83
N PHE A 217 15.94 -16.68 16.56
CA PHE A 217 14.74 -15.88 16.47
C PHE A 217 14.34 -15.30 17.83
N SER A 218 14.45 -16.08 18.90
CA SER A 218 14.28 -15.58 20.27
C SER A 218 15.29 -14.48 20.61
N ILE A 219 16.56 -14.64 20.23
CA ILE A 219 17.59 -13.60 20.41
C ILE A 219 17.18 -12.34 19.67
N VAL A 220 16.85 -12.44 18.38
CA VAL A 220 16.49 -11.29 17.53
C VAL A 220 15.28 -10.56 18.10
N THR A 221 14.20 -11.27 18.46
CA THR A 221 12.98 -10.65 19.00
C THR A 221 13.21 -9.94 20.34
N ASN A 222 14.03 -10.50 21.21
CA ASN A 222 14.45 -9.83 22.44
C ASN A 222 15.35 -8.61 22.18
N LEU A 223 16.24 -8.66 21.18
CA LEU A 223 17.03 -7.50 20.79
C LEU A 223 16.13 -6.39 20.19
N VAL A 224 15.05 -6.75 19.50
CA VAL A 224 14.07 -5.77 19.00
C VAL A 224 13.39 -5.08 20.16
N GLU A 225 12.91 -5.84 21.14
CA GLU A 225 12.16 -5.30 22.29
C GLU A 225 13.02 -4.43 23.19
N HIS A 226 14.28 -4.82 23.45
CA HIS A 226 15.12 -4.17 24.45
C HIS A 226 16.22 -3.29 23.90
N ALA A 227 16.60 -3.45 22.63
CA ALA A 227 17.75 -2.77 22.02
C ALA A 227 17.43 -2.05 20.69
N ASN A 228 16.17 -1.88 20.32
CA ASN A 228 15.75 -1.28 19.05
C ASN A 228 16.45 -1.92 17.82
N PHE A 229 16.64 -3.23 17.85
CA PHE A 229 17.24 -3.95 16.75
C PHE A 229 16.34 -3.87 15.50
N PRO A 230 16.93 -3.71 14.28
CA PRO A 230 16.15 -3.62 13.06
C PRO A 230 15.26 -4.85 12.84
N PHE A 231 13.98 -4.61 12.61
CA PHE A 231 12.99 -5.67 12.44
C PHE A 231 11.94 -5.25 11.40
N SER A 232 11.41 -6.22 10.67
CA SER A 232 10.28 -6.08 9.75
C SER A 232 9.55 -7.41 9.63
N ASN A 233 8.38 -7.43 9.00
CA ASN A 233 7.65 -8.65 8.66
C ASN A 233 8.48 -9.69 7.92
N PHE A 234 9.44 -9.20 7.13
CA PHE A 234 10.30 -10.06 6.32
C PHE A 234 11.47 -10.66 7.10
N THR A 235 11.78 -10.17 8.31
CA THR A 235 12.90 -10.69 9.11
C THR A 235 12.78 -12.18 9.35
N GLN A 236 11.61 -12.64 9.77
CA GLN A 236 11.37 -14.08 10.00
C GLN A 236 11.50 -14.86 8.70
N VAL A 237 10.89 -14.37 7.61
CA VAL A 237 10.95 -15.02 6.29
C VAL A 237 12.40 -15.22 5.86
N PHE A 238 13.20 -14.15 5.92
CA PHE A 238 14.61 -14.22 5.58
C PHE A 238 15.38 -15.19 6.48
N MET A 239 15.10 -15.17 7.78
CA MET A 239 15.74 -16.09 8.72
C MET A 239 15.38 -17.55 8.40
N VAL A 240 14.11 -17.85 8.17
CA VAL A 240 13.69 -19.22 7.81
C VAL A 240 14.36 -19.69 6.52
N ILE A 241 14.19 -18.93 5.43
CA ILE A 241 14.70 -19.33 4.12
C ILE A 241 16.23 -19.53 4.16
N VAL A 242 16.93 -18.58 4.74
CA VAL A 242 18.41 -18.62 4.75
C VAL A 242 18.91 -19.71 5.70
N LEU A 243 18.37 -19.82 6.90
CA LEU A 243 18.85 -20.83 7.87
C LEU A 243 18.53 -22.23 7.43
N PHE A 244 17.34 -22.49 6.89
CA PHE A 244 17.01 -23.82 6.37
C PHE A 244 17.82 -24.16 5.11
N GLY A 245 18.01 -23.21 4.19
CA GLY A 245 18.83 -23.41 3.00
C GLY A 245 20.29 -23.68 3.36
N ILE A 246 20.94 -22.72 4.02
CA ILE A 246 22.36 -22.79 4.37
C ILE A 246 22.63 -23.88 5.41
N GLY A 247 21.75 -24.00 6.43
CA GLY A 247 21.90 -25.00 7.47
C GLY A 247 21.84 -26.43 6.93
N THR A 248 20.95 -26.65 5.95
CA THR A 248 20.87 -27.95 5.26
C THR A 248 22.11 -28.23 4.41
N ASP A 249 22.57 -27.23 3.64
CA ASP A 249 23.78 -27.35 2.82
C ASP A 249 25.03 -27.66 3.68
N TYR A 250 25.18 -26.95 4.78
CA TYR A 250 26.28 -27.21 5.72
C TYR A 250 26.16 -28.56 6.42
N ASN A 251 24.96 -29.01 6.74
CA ASN A 251 24.75 -30.38 7.23
C ASN A 251 25.13 -31.44 6.19
N ILE A 252 24.77 -31.21 4.91
CA ILE A 252 25.17 -32.10 3.81
C ILE A 252 26.70 -32.18 3.77
N LEU A 253 27.39 -31.06 3.73
CA LEU A 253 28.84 -31.01 3.66
C LEU A 253 29.50 -31.73 4.85
N LEU A 254 29.02 -31.52 6.06
CA LEU A 254 29.55 -32.12 7.27
C LEU A 254 29.30 -33.62 7.33
N TYR A 255 28.08 -34.05 7.01
CA TYR A 255 27.69 -35.44 7.09
C TYR A 255 28.22 -36.27 5.92
N ASP A 256 28.40 -35.66 4.75
CA ASP A 256 29.01 -36.37 3.61
C ASP A 256 30.49 -36.64 3.90
N LYS A 257 31.23 -35.65 4.41
CA LYS A 257 32.61 -35.89 4.86
C LYS A 257 32.71 -36.93 5.97
N PHE A 258 31.79 -36.92 6.92
CA PHE A 258 31.72 -37.94 7.97
C PHE A 258 31.44 -39.33 7.41
N LYS A 259 30.52 -39.44 6.45
CA LYS A 259 30.17 -40.68 5.75
C LYS A 259 31.35 -41.23 4.95
N GLU A 260 32.06 -40.38 4.23
CA GLU A 260 33.29 -40.71 3.48
C GLU A 260 34.35 -41.32 4.41
N ASP A 261 34.65 -40.66 5.53
CA ASP A 261 35.68 -41.08 6.48
C ASP A 261 35.30 -42.40 7.20
N LEU A 262 34.02 -42.62 7.49
CA LEU A 262 33.49 -43.89 7.97
C LEU A 262 33.62 -45.01 6.89
N GLY A 263 33.53 -44.66 5.61
CA GLY A 263 33.73 -45.52 4.46
C GLY A 263 35.18 -45.94 4.29
N LYS A 264 36.12 -45.05 4.58
CA LYS A 264 37.57 -45.34 4.63
C LYS A 264 37.96 -46.18 5.83
N GLY A 265 37.01 -46.63 6.66
CA GLY A 265 37.26 -47.48 7.81
C GLY A 265 37.72 -46.77 9.07
N MET A 266 37.61 -45.42 9.10
CA MET A 266 37.94 -44.67 10.31
C MET A 266 36.96 -44.96 11.45
N ASP A 267 37.49 -44.97 12.68
CA ASP A 267 36.60 -44.98 13.87
C ASP A 267 35.73 -43.74 13.90
N LYS A 268 34.47 -43.88 14.38
CA LYS A 268 33.49 -42.82 14.38
C LYS A 268 33.93 -41.53 15.04
N TYR A 269 34.76 -41.60 16.07
CA TYR A 269 35.30 -40.40 16.76
C TYR A 269 36.40 -39.72 15.93
N LYS A 270 37.24 -40.50 15.25
CA LYS A 270 38.27 -39.97 14.34
C LYS A 270 37.60 -39.33 13.12
N ALA A 271 36.63 -40.05 12.50
CA ALA A 271 35.87 -39.57 11.37
C ALA A 271 35.12 -38.25 11.69
N MET A 272 34.49 -38.20 12.87
CA MET A 272 33.83 -36.98 13.34
C MET A 272 34.81 -35.80 13.50
N HIS A 273 35.96 -36.06 14.11
CA HIS A 273 36.97 -35.01 14.31
C HIS A 273 37.54 -34.54 12.97
N ASP A 274 37.80 -35.44 12.03
CA ASP A 274 38.29 -35.10 10.70
C ASP A 274 37.24 -34.32 9.90
N ALA A 275 35.98 -34.72 9.94
CA ALA A 275 34.88 -33.98 9.33
C ALA A 275 34.72 -32.57 9.91
N LEU A 276 34.82 -32.41 11.23
CA LEU A 276 34.79 -31.09 11.86
C LEU A 276 36.01 -30.24 11.48
N ARG A 277 37.19 -30.85 11.35
CA ARG A 277 38.43 -30.13 10.98
C ARG A 277 38.38 -29.68 9.53
N ASN A 278 37.90 -30.50 8.60
CA ASN A 278 37.93 -30.21 7.17
C ASN A 278 36.67 -29.49 6.72
N ALA A 279 35.51 -30.14 6.80
CA ALA A 279 34.24 -29.55 6.43
C ALA A 279 33.87 -28.38 7.36
N GLY A 280 34.14 -28.50 8.68
CA GLY A 280 33.87 -27.44 9.64
C GLY A 280 34.65 -26.14 9.35
N LYS A 281 35.89 -26.21 8.84
CA LYS A 281 36.64 -25.02 8.39
C LYS A 281 35.93 -24.34 7.20
N THR A 282 35.52 -25.14 6.22
CA THR A 282 34.78 -24.63 5.05
C THR A 282 33.50 -23.94 5.48
N ILE A 283 32.72 -24.58 6.38
CA ILE A 283 31.50 -24.05 6.97
C ILE A 283 31.78 -22.71 7.67
N LEU A 284 32.82 -22.61 8.47
CA LEU A 284 33.21 -21.38 9.17
C LEU A 284 33.54 -20.25 8.18
N TYR A 285 34.38 -20.53 7.17
CA TYR A 285 34.79 -19.49 6.21
C TYR A 285 33.61 -19.02 5.37
N SER A 286 32.81 -19.93 4.80
CA SER A 286 31.67 -19.55 3.98
C SER A 286 30.56 -18.93 4.82
N GLY A 287 30.27 -19.48 6.00
CA GLY A 287 29.30 -18.92 6.94
C GLY A 287 29.71 -17.54 7.46
N SER A 288 30.99 -17.31 7.72
CA SER A 288 31.50 -15.98 8.08
C SER A 288 31.33 -14.97 6.95
N SER A 289 31.51 -15.36 5.70
CA SER A 289 31.25 -14.48 4.54
C SER A 289 29.77 -14.08 4.46
N ILE A 290 28.87 -15.04 4.68
CA ILE A 290 27.43 -14.78 4.71
C ILE A 290 27.06 -13.88 5.89
N LEU A 291 27.62 -14.14 7.07
CA LEU A 291 27.44 -13.33 8.27
C LEU A 291 27.86 -11.89 8.02
N ILE A 292 29.03 -11.66 7.42
CA ILE A 292 29.53 -10.33 7.07
C ILE A 292 28.57 -9.66 6.07
N GLY A 293 28.12 -10.39 5.03
CA GLY A 293 27.20 -9.87 4.02
C GLY A 293 25.88 -9.39 4.64
N PHE A 294 25.25 -10.21 5.48
CA PHE A 294 24.00 -9.80 6.15
C PHE A 294 24.22 -8.73 7.21
N THR A 295 25.37 -8.71 7.89
CA THR A 295 25.73 -7.62 8.82
C THR A 295 25.88 -6.29 8.08
N ALA A 296 26.45 -6.29 6.88
CA ALA A 296 26.58 -5.08 6.06
C ALA A 296 25.22 -4.48 5.68
N LEU A 297 24.15 -5.29 5.59
CA LEU A 297 22.79 -4.79 5.35
C LEU A 297 22.25 -3.90 6.49
N SER A 298 22.86 -3.94 7.68
CA SER A 298 22.53 -3.00 8.76
C SER A 298 22.74 -1.54 8.37
N LEU A 299 23.63 -1.27 7.41
CA LEU A 299 23.93 0.05 6.88
C LEU A 299 22.91 0.52 5.83
N ALA A 300 21.98 -0.34 5.41
CA ALA A 300 20.96 0.02 4.45
C ALA A 300 20.00 1.07 5.02
N LYS A 301 19.60 2.01 4.15
CA LYS A 301 18.60 3.04 4.52
C LYS A 301 17.18 2.49 4.55
N PHE A 302 16.91 1.52 3.71
CA PHE A 302 15.58 0.91 3.60
C PHE A 302 15.36 -0.13 4.69
N SER A 303 14.27 0.00 5.45
CA SER A 303 14.02 -0.80 6.67
C SER A 303 13.98 -2.32 6.41
N ILE A 304 13.42 -2.76 5.28
CA ILE A 304 13.37 -4.19 4.94
C ILE A 304 14.78 -4.78 4.80
N TYR A 305 15.66 -4.11 4.04
CA TYR A 305 17.05 -4.59 3.89
C TYR A 305 17.80 -4.54 5.22
N ARG A 306 17.61 -3.45 5.98
CA ARG A 306 18.24 -3.31 7.29
C ARG A 306 17.76 -4.41 8.26
N SER A 307 16.50 -4.83 8.20
CA SER A 307 15.95 -5.89 9.05
C SER A 307 16.51 -7.28 8.73
N ALA A 308 17.05 -7.47 7.51
CA ALA A 308 17.73 -8.71 7.14
C ALA A 308 19.02 -8.96 7.95
N VAL A 309 19.50 -7.99 8.73
CA VAL A 309 20.60 -8.20 9.70
C VAL A 309 20.24 -9.25 10.76
N GLY A 310 18.95 -9.51 11.01
CA GLY A 310 18.50 -10.64 11.84
C GLY A 310 19.01 -11.99 11.35
N VAL A 311 19.20 -12.14 10.04
CA VAL A 311 19.81 -13.34 9.44
C VAL A 311 21.26 -13.51 9.87
N ALA A 312 22.02 -12.42 10.04
CA ALA A 312 23.40 -12.52 10.53
C ALA A 312 23.44 -13.16 11.93
N VAL A 313 22.54 -12.74 12.83
CA VAL A 313 22.37 -13.38 14.14
C VAL A 313 22.02 -14.86 13.96
N GLY A 314 21.09 -15.15 13.04
CA GLY A 314 20.69 -16.52 12.69
C GLY A 314 21.86 -17.39 12.24
N VAL A 315 22.66 -16.90 11.30
CA VAL A 315 23.84 -17.61 10.78
C VAL A 315 24.89 -17.80 11.87
N ALA A 316 25.13 -16.79 12.72
CA ALA A 316 26.05 -16.94 13.84
C ALA A 316 25.65 -18.09 14.79
N VAL A 317 24.38 -18.14 15.18
CA VAL A 317 23.82 -19.21 16.01
C VAL A 317 23.89 -20.55 15.27
N LEU A 318 23.53 -20.58 13.99
CA LEU A 318 23.58 -21.78 13.15
C LEU A 318 24.99 -22.39 13.12
N LEU A 319 26.02 -21.58 12.90
CA LEU A 319 27.41 -22.05 12.89
C LEU A 319 27.79 -22.68 14.23
N VAL A 320 27.39 -22.08 15.33
CA VAL A 320 27.65 -22.63 16.68
C VAL A 320 26.90 -23.96 16.87
N VAL A 321 25.61 -24.02 16.50
CA VAL A 321 24.81 -25.26 16.60
C VAL A 321 25.41 -26.38 15.76
N LEU A 322 25.74 -26.10 14.50
CA LEU A 322 26.27 -27.11 13.59
C LEU A 322 27.57 -27.71 14.09
N LEU A 323 28.44 -26.88 14.65
CA LEU A 323 29.77 -27.32 15.11
C LEU A 323 29.76 -27.89 16.54
N THR A 324 28.70 -27.71 17.31
CA THR A 324 28.64 -28.16 18.70
C THR A 324 27.58 -29.23 18.94
N LEU A 325 26.40 -29.14 18.28
CA LEU A 325 25.31 -30.11 18.46
C LEU A 325 25.44 -31.30 17.52
N ASN A 326 25.81 -31.09 16.23
CA ASN A 326 25.99 -32.18 15.27
C ASN A 326 27.00 -33.25 15.70
N PRO A 327 28.16 -32.90 16.29
CA PRO A 327 29.12 -33.86 16.81
C PRO A 327 28.53 -34.85 17.81
N PHE A 328 27.54 -34.44 18.60
CA PHE A 328 26.84 -35.36 19.48
C PHE A 328 26.16 -36.48 18.68
N PHE A 329 25.38 -36.15 17.66
CA PHE A 329 24.67 -37.13 16.85
C PHE A 329 25.64 -38.02 16.08
N MET A 330 26.72 -37.45 15.51
CA MET A 330 27.78 -38.18 14.84
C MET A 330 28.47 -39.18 15.77
N ALA A 331 28.82 -38.75 16.98
CA ALA A 331 29.48 -39.57 17.98
C ALA A 331 28.57 -40.70 18.52
N VAL A 332 27.31 -40.41 18.76
CA VAL A 332 26.35 -41.39 19.32
C VAL A 332 25.92 -42.39 18.24
N LEU A 333 25.47 -41.92 17.11
CA LEU A 333 24.87 -42.76 16.05
C LEU A 333 25.93 -43.44 15.16
N GLY A 334 27.04 -42.75 14.85
CA GLY A 334 28.07 -43.29 13.96
C GLY A 334 27.47 -43.79 12.63
N LYS A 335 27.78 -45.00 12.25
CA LYS A 335 27.23 -45.63 11.03
C LYS A 335 25.71 -45.76 11.03
N LYS A 336 25.05 -45.84 12.21
CA LYS A 336 23.59 -45.95 12.32
C LYS A 336 22.86 -44.69 11.83
N MET A 337 23.55 -43.55 11.82
CA MET A 337 23.01 -42.29 11.27
C MET A 337 22.58 -42.43 9.81
N PHE A 338 23.25 -43.29 9.06
CA PHE A 338 22.98 -43.50 7.64
C PHE A 338 22.11 -44.74 7.37
N TRP A 339 21.45 -45.33 8.38
CA TRP A 339 20.53 -46.43 8.18
C TRP A 339 19.49 -46.11 7.09
N PRO A 340 19.16 -46.99 6.15
CA PRO A 340 19.50 -48.41 6.07
C PRO A 340 20.78 -48.76 5.26
N VAL A 341 21.63 -47.77 4.94
CA VAL A 341 22.86 -48.00 4.18
C VAL A 341 23.81 -48.92 4.97
N LYS A 342 24.12 -50.07 4.43
CA LYS A 342 25.01 -51.07 5.09
C LYS A 342 26.46 -51.00 4.60
N LYS A 343 26.68 -50.61 3.34
CA LYS A 343 28.01 -50.51 2.74
C LYS A 343 28.38 -49.08 2.53
N PHE A 344 29.52 -48.65 3.07
CA PHE A 344 30.07 -47.30 2.91
C PHE A 344 31.26 -47.44 1.94
N THR A 345 31.21 -46.77 0.81
CA THR A 345 32.32 -46.60 -0.11
C THR A 345 33.05 -45.33 0.27
N GLY A 346 34.39 -45.40 0.40
CA GLY A 346 35.22 -44.24 0.80
C GLY A 346 35.35 -43.16 -0.25
N GLU A 347 34.75 -43.35 -1.44
CA GLU A 347 34.67 -42.38 -2.51
C GLU A 347 33.23 -42.32 -3.01
N SER A 348 32.66 -41.16 -3.18
CA SER A 348 31.40 -40.96 -3.89
C SER A 348 31.70 -40.89 -5.38
N ASP A 349 31.71 -42.05 -6.04
CA ASP A 349 31.82 -42.14 -7.50
C ASP A 349 30.46 -41.71 -8.10
N ASP A 350 30.23 -40.42 -8.14
CA ASP A 350 29.02 -39.85 -8.73
C ASP A 350 29.19 -39.76 -10.25
N LYS A 351 28.83 -40.85 -10.93
CA LYS A 351 28.96 -41.00 -12.38
C LYS A 351 28.31 -39.87 -13.16
N LEU A 352 27.24 -39.29 -12.64
CA LEU A 352 26.52 -38.19 -13.29
C LEU A 352 27.36 -36.90 -13.29
N TRP A 353 27.86 -36.49 -12.12
CA TRP A 353 28.70 -35.30 -12.01
C TRP A 353 30.05 -35.46 -12.69
N HIS A 354 30.64 -36.64 -12.61
CA HIS A 354 31.85 -36.97 -13.36
C HIS A 354 31.61 -36.86 -14.86
N GLY A 355 30.51 -37.41 -15.37
CA GLY A 355 30.14 -37.32 -16.78
C GLY A 355 29.92 -35.89 -17.26
N ILE A 356 29.18 -35.10 -16.49
CA ILE A 356 28.93 -33.67 -16.80
C ILE A 356 30.26 -32.91 -16.80
N SER A 357 31.08 -33.05 -15.76
CA SER A 357 32.35 -32.36 -15.63
C SER A 357 33.31 -32.71 -16.76
N ALA A 358 33.49 -34.02 -17.05
CA ALA A 358 34.32 -34.48 -18.16
C ALA A 358 33.83 -33.97 -19.52
N SER A 359 32.51 -33.95 -19.74
CA SER A 359 31.92 -33.44 -20.98
C SER A 359 32.09 -31.91 -21.09
N THR A 360 31.92 -31.16 -19.99
CA THR A 360 32.11 -29.71 -19.96
C THR A 360 33.57 -29.34 -20.27
N LEU A 361 34.52 -30.05 -19.67
CA LEU A 361 35.95 -29.85 -19.95
C LEU A 361 36.31 -30.17 -21.40
N LYS A 362 35.66 -31.21 -22.00
CA LYS A 362 35.91 -31.61 -23.37
C LYS A 362 35.26 -30.66 -24.40
N HIS A 363 34.10 -30.09 -24.06
CA HIS A 363 33.32 -29.27 -24.99
C HIS A 363 32.87 -27.92 -24.37
N PRO A 364 33.78 -27.07 -23.85
CA PRO A 364 33.43 -25.90 -23.09
C PRO A 364 32.57 -24.88 -23.88
N ILE A 365 32.84 -24.75 -25.20
CA ILE A 365 32.13 -23.83 -26.08
C ILE A 365 30.65 -24.26 -26.25
N ILE A 366 30.37 -25.58 -26.31
CA ILE A 366 28.99 -26.06 -26.41
C ILE A 366 28.21 -25.71 -25.16
N TYR A 367 28.77 -25.93 -23.97
CA TYR A 367 28.11 -25.61 -22.72
C TYR A 367 27.91 -24.08 -22.55
N LEU A 368 28.88 -23.28 -22.99
CA LEU A 368 28.74 -21.82 -23.02
C LEU A 368 27.62 -21.39 -23.97
N ALA A 369 27.54 -22.00 -25.16
CA ALA A 369 26.48 -21.72 -26.12
C ALA A 369 25.09 -22.15 -25.57
N VAL A 370 24.98 -23.32 -24.94
CA VAL A 370 23.75 -23.77 -24.29
C VAL A 370 23.34 -22.79 -23.17
N LEU A 371 24.30 -22.37 -22.34
CA LEU A 371 24.04 -21.38 -21.30
C LEU A 371 23.55 -20.05 -21.91
N ALA A 372 24.20 -19.58 -22.96
CA ALA A 372 23.80 -18.36 -23.65
C ALA A 372 22.39 -18.47 -24.26
N VAL A 373 22.08 -19.59 -24.93
CA VAL A 373 20.74 -19.85 -25.49
C VAL A 373 19.66 -19.89 -24.43
N VAL A 374 19.97 -20.36 -23.22
CA VAL A 374 19.03 -20.36 -22.09
C VAL A 374 18.91 -18.99 -21.46
N THR A 375 19.99 -18.24 -21.25
CA THR A 375 19.97 -17.00 -20.45
C THR A 375 19.65 -15.75 -21.27
N VAL A 376 20.19 -15.63 -22.49
CA VAL A 376 20.03 -14.42 -23.32
C VAL A 376 18.56 -14.10 -23.64
N PRO A 377 17.67 -15.06 -23.98
CA PRO A 377 16.27 -14.73 -24.21
C PRO A 377 15.60 -14.08 -23.01
N PHE A 378 15.85 -14.57 -21.81
CA PHE A 378 15.29 -13.97 -20.57
C PHE A 378 15.83 -12.57 -20.32
N MET A 379 17.11 -12.33 -20.60
CA MET A 379 17.70 -10.98 -20.52
C MET A 379 17.07 -10.02 -21.53
N LEU A 380 16.83 -10.48 -22.76
CA LEU A 380 16.22 -9.67 -23.83
C LEU A 380 14.72 -9.44 -23.61
N MET A 381 14.03 -10.37 -22.97
CA MET A 381 12.60 -10.24 -22.61
C MET A 381 12.36 -9.37 -21.37
N TYR A 382 13.42 -9.02 -20.64
CA TYR A 382 13.29 -8.15 -19.48
C TYR A 382 12.87 -6.74 -19.90
N SER A 383 11.62 -6.41 -19.63
CA SER A 383 11.02 -5.12 -20.02
C SER A 383 11.37 -3.97 -19.08
N GLY A 384 11.99 -4.24 -17.94
CA GLY A 384 12.25 -3.24 -16.90
C GLY A 384 11.00 -2.72 -16.18
N HIS A 385 9.81 -3.22 -16.53
CA HIS A 385 8.57 -2.86 -15.85
C HIS A 385 8.47 -3.63 -14.52
N LEU A 386 8.48 -2.87 -13.45
CA LEU A 386 8.22 -3.39 -12.11
C LEU A 386 6.74 -3.22 -11.78
N ASN A 387 6.14 -4.22 -11.16
CA ASN A 387 4.81 -4.11 -10.60
C ASN A 387 4.92 -3.52 -9.19
N TYR A 388 4.21 -2.42 -8.95
CA TYR A 388 4.14 -1.74 -7.65
C TYR A 388 2.75 -1.90 -7.00
N ASP A 389 1.90 -2.77 -7.55
CA ASP A 389 0.56 -3.03 -7.05
C ASP A 389 0.59 -4.18 -6.03
N ASP A 390 0.72 -3.84 -4.75
CA ASP A 390 0.73 -4.81 -3.65
C ASP A 390 -0.56 -5.63 -3.57
N THR A 391 -1.64 -5.12 -4.16
CA THR A 391 -2.94 -5.81 -4.12
C THR A 391 -2.96 -7.06 -4.99
N ASP A 392 -2.03 -7.21 -5.93
CA ASP A 392 -1.88 -8.42 -6.75
C ASP A 392 -1.50 -9.65 -5.91
N GLU A 393 -0.89 -9.47 -4.74
CA GLU A 393 -0.57 -10.54 -3.79
C GLU A 393 -1.79 -11.04 -2.98
N ILE A 394 -2.90 -10.29 -3.03
CA ILE A 394 -4.15 -10.71 -2.39
C ILE A 394 -4.96 -11.52 -3.40
N ALA A 395 -5.39 -12.72 -3.02
CA ALA A 395 -6.22 -13.56 -3.88
C ALA A 395 -7.54 -12.84 -4.22
N ASP A 396 -7.98 -12.92 -5.48
CA ASP A 396 -9.22 -12.29 -5.96
C ASP A 396 -10.49 -12.80 -5.25
N SER A 397 -10.41 -13.94 -4.56
CA SER A 397 -11.50 -14.49 -3.74
C SER A 397 -11.69 -13.76 -2.42
N VAL A 398 -10.73 -12.96 -1.97
CA VAL A 398 -10.81 -12.19 -0.72
C VAL A 398 -11.84 -11.08 -0.87
N PRO A 399 -12.84 -10.96 0.04
CA PRO A 399 -13.93 -10.00 -0.12
C PRO A 399 -13.51 -8.54 -0.23
N SER A 400 -12.45 -8.11 0.48
CA SER A 400 -11.92 -6.75 0.37
C SER A 400 -11.33 -6.47 -1.02
N LYS A 401 -10.61 -7.45 -1.57
CA LYS A 401 -10.08 -7.39 -2.95
C LYS A 401 -11.21 -7.37 -3.98
N GLN A 402 -12.26 -8.16 -3.78
CA GLN A 402 -13.44 -8.10 -4.65
C GLN A 402 -14.07 -6.71 -4.65
N GLY A 403 -14.18 -6.08 -3.48
CA GLY A 403 -14.64 -4.70 -3.36
C GLY A 403 -13.74 -3.71 -4.15
N LEU A 404 -12.42 -3.86 -4.04
CA LEU A 404 -11.46 -3.07 -4.81
C LEU A 404 -11.63 -3.29 -6.32
N LEU A 405 -11.71 -4.54 -6.78
CA LEU A 405 -11.89 -4.88 -8.20
C LEU A 405 -13.19 -4.28 -8.77
N VAL A 406 -14.28 -4.28 -7.98
CA VAL A 406 -15.52 -3.61 -8.36
C VAL A 406 -15.29 -2.11 -8.51
N VAL A 407 -14.59 -1.47 -7.58
CA VAL A 407 -14.26 -0.03 -7.70
C VAL A 407 -13.38 0.22 -8.92
N GLN A 408 -12.33 -0.56 -9.13
CA GLN A 408 -11.44 -0.42 -10.30
C GLN A 408 -12.18 -0.58 -11.63
N LYS A 409 -13.14 -1.50 -11.68
CA LYS A 409 -13.95 -1.78 -12.89
C LYS A 409 -14.90 -0.63 -13.22
N HIS A 410 -15.56 -0.05 -12.22
CA HIS A 410 -16.66 0.90 -12.44
C HIS A 410 -16.25 2.38 -12.30
N PHE A 411 -15.09 2.64 -11.65
CA PHE A 411 -14.58 4.02 -11.49
C PHE A 411 -13.29 4.27 -12.26
N SER A 412 -12.32 3.47 -12.14
CA SER A 412 -10.97 3.36 -12.72
C SER A 412 -9.98 2.95 -11.64
N LYS A 413 -8.82 2.43 -12.05
CA LYS A 413 -7.76 2.05 -11.10
C LYS A 413 -7.31 3.23 -10.22
N GLY A 414 -7.05 4.40 -10.83
CA GLY A 414 -6.60 5.58 -10.09
C GLY A 414 -7.65 6.19 -9.14
N MET A 415 -8.94 5.94 -9.36
CA MET A 415 -9.99 6.35 -8.41
C MET A 415 -10.06 5.45 -7.19
N ALA A 416 -9.67 4.18 -7.33
CA ALA A 416 -9.58 3.26 -6.20
C ALA A 416 -8.44 3.64 -5.26
N GLU A 417 -7.30 4.10 -5.81
CA GLU A 417 -6.08 4.46 -5.09
C GLU A 417 -5.51 5.79 -5.60
N PRO A 418 -6.11 6.93 -5.22
CA PRO A 418 -5.68 8.23 -5.71
C PRO A 418 -4.35 8.66 -5.09
N SER A 419 -3.49 9.26 -5.92
CA SER A 419 -2.26 9.92 -5.47
C SER A 419 -2.54 11.35 -5.03
N TYR A 420 -1.84 11.81 -3.99
CA TYR A 420 -1.99 13.16 -3.45
C TYR A 420 -0.68 13.93 -3.56
N LEU A 421 -0.75 15.12 -4.16
CA LEU A 421 0.35 16.08 -4.20
C LEU A 421 0.10 17.15 -3.13
N TYR A 422 1.00 17.26 -2.15
CA TYR A 422 0.93 18.25 -1.09
C TYR A 422 1.85 19.42 -1.39
N ILE A 423 1.31 20.62 -1.27
CA ILE A 423 2.05 21.88 -1.45
C ILE A 423 2.08 22.60 -0.10
N GLN A 424 3.29 22.83 0.42
CA GLN A 424 3.51 23.56 1.65
C GLN A 424 4.21 24.88 1.39
N SER A 425 3.73 25.98 1.98
CA SER A 425 4.33 27.29 1.93
C SER A 425 4.43 27.90 3.33
N LYS A 426 5.39 28.81 3.53
CA LYS A 426 5.48 29.65 4.74
C LYS A 426 4.42 30.74 4.77
N HIS A 427 3.86 31.10 3.61
CA HIS A 427 2.82 32.12 3.43
C HIS A 427 1.49 31.48 3.07
N ARG A 428 0.41 32.21 3.25
CA ARG A 428 -0.94 31.78 2.85
C ARG A 428 -0.98 31.50 1.35
N LEU A 429 -1.66 30.40 0.97
CA LEU A 429 -1.81 29.96 -0.43
C LEU A 429 -3.11 30.44 -1.08
N ASP A 430 -3.93 31.23 -0.37
CA ASP A 430 -5.25 31.70 -0.82
C ASP A 430 -5.21 33.05 -1.57
N ASN A 431 -4.02 33.54 -1.91
CA ASN A 431 -3.86 34.71 -2.76
C ASN A 431 -3.95 34.32 -4.26
N GLU A 432 -4.23 35.34 -5.10
CA GLU A 432 -4.45 35.15 -6.53
C GLU A 432 -3.26 34.50 -7.25
N GLU A 433 -2.04 34.89 -6.91
CA GLU A 433 -0.82 34.37 -7.54
C GLU A 433 -0.65 32.87 -7.26
N ASN A 434 -0.80 32.46 -6.01
CA ASN A 434 -0.70 31.05 -5.61
C ASN A 434 -1.86 30.23 -6.16
N LEU A 435 -3.08 30.78 -6.21
CA LEU A 435 -4.22 30.09 -6.81
C LEU A 435 -4.04 29.89 -8.31
N LYS A 436 -3.47 30.86 -9.03
CA LYS A 436 -3.09 30.69 -10.44
C LYS A 436 -2.06 29.59 -10.63
N LEU A 437 -1.04 29.53 -9.77
CA LEU A 437 -0.02 28.48 -9.81
C LEU A 437 -0.64 27.10 -9.57
N ILE A 438 -1.52 26.97 -8.58
CA ILE A 438 -2.23 25.72 -8.28
C ILE A 438 -3.11 25.31 -9.47
N ASP A 439 -3.78 26.27 -10.11
CA ASP A 439 -4.61 26.00 -11.29
C ASP A 439 -3.77 25.52 -12.48
N GLN A 440 -2.65 26.18 -12.77
CA GLN A 440 -1.72 25.77 -13.81
C GLN A 440 -1.18 24.36 -13.56
N LEU A 441 -0.75 24.08 -12.34
CA LEU A 441 -0.27 22.77 -11.95
C LEU A 441 -1.35 21.70 -12.12
N THR A 442 -2.59 22.01 -11.73
CA THR A 442 -3.72 21.09 -11.89
C THR A 442 -3.97 20.77 -13.36
N ARG A 443 -3.95 21.79 -14.23
CA ARG A 443 -4.08 21.61 -15.70
C ARG A 443 -2.93 20.79 -16.28
N GLN A 444 -1.70 21.04 -15.84
CA GLN A 444 -0.53 20.30 -16.29
C GLN A 444 -0.63 18.82 -15.92
N LEU A 445 -1.09 18.52 -14.69
CA LEU A 445 -1.33 17.14 -14.26
C LEU A 445 -2.45 16.48 -15.10
N GLN A 446 -3.53 17.20 -15.39
CA GLN A 446 -4.63 16.69 -16.22
C GLN A 446 -4.20 16.39 -17.67
N GLN A 447 -3.18 17.07 -18.17
CA GLN A 447 -2.63 16.86 -19.52
C GLN A 447 -1.64 15.69 -19.57
N SER A 448 -1.20 15.18 -18.43
CA SER A 448 -0.29 14.03 -18.38
C SER A 448 -0.99 12.78 -18.90
N LYS A 449 -0.29 12.01 -19.73
CA LYS A 449 -0.82 10.82 -20.44
C LYS A 449 -1.44 9.78 -19.48
N ASP A 450 -0.88 9.65 -18.29
CA ASP A 450 -1.25 8.60 -17.34
C ASP A 450 -2.17 9.12 -16.22
N VAL A 451 -2.62 10.38 -16.32
CA VAL A 451 -3.54 11.00 -15.35
C VAL A 451 -4.92 11.14 -15.99
N SER A 452 -5.87 10.36 -15.49
CA SER A 452 -7.27 10.43 -15.95
C SER A 452 -8.04 11.59 -15.34
N PHE A 453 -7.65 12.02 -14.13
CA PHE A 453 -8.40 13.01 -13.36
C PHE A 453 -7.51 13.64 -12.29
N ALA A 454 -7.46 14.97 -12.23
CA ALA A 454 -6.83 15.73 -11.16
C ALA A 454 -7.76 16.80 -10.63
N THR A 455 -7.75 17.00 -9.31
CA THR A 455 -8.56 18.01 -8.61
C THR A 455 -7.69 18.87 -7.72
N SER A 456 -8.10 20.12 -7.54
CA SER A 456 -7.49 21.05 -6.60
C SER A 456 -8.53 22.00 -6.03
N VAL A 457 -8.11 22.92 -5.17
CA VAL A 457 -8.98 23.97 -4.65
C VAL A 457 -9.57 24.85 -5.75
N THR A 458 -8.85 25.05 -6.86
CA THR A 458 -9.30 25.84 -8.01
C THR A 458 -10.15 25.03 -8.99
N GLN A 459 -10.00 23.70 -8.98
CA GLN A 459 -10.72 22.77 -9.83
C GLN A 459 -11.27 21.59 -9.02
N PRO A 460 -12.19 21.80 -8.07
CA PRO A 460 -12.64 20.77 -7.12
C PRO A 460 -13.38 19.61 -7.78
N TYR A 461 -13.87 19.82 -9.01
CA TYR A 461 -14.57 18.80 -9.80
C TYR A 461 -13.75 18.28 -10.99
N GLY A 462 -12.43 18.56 -11.02
CA GLY A 462 -11.58 18.23 -12.15
C GLY A 462 -11.82 19.13 -13.39
N GLN A 463 -12.55 20.20 -13.22
CA GLN A 463 -12.81 21.22 -14.22
C GLN A 463 -12.76 22.61 -13.59
N PRO A 464 -12.31 23.64 -14.34
CA PRO A 464 -12.36 25.01 -13.90
C PRO A 464 -13.78 25.40 -13.49
N ILE A 465 -13.92 26.19 -12.44
CA ILE A 465 -15.18 26.85 -12.12
C ILE A 465 -15.15 28.19 -12.85
N ASP A 466 -15.85 28.28 -13.98
CA ASP A 466 -15.81 29.45 -14.88
C ASP A 466 -16.05 30.77 -14.15
N MET A 467 -16.88 30.75 -13.12
CA MET A 467 -17.21 31.90 -12.29
C MET A 467 -16.04 32.43 -11.46
N LEU A 468 -14.94 31.66 -11.29
CA LEU A 468 -13.74 32.08 -10.53
C LEU A 468 -12.69 32.75 -11.42
N TYR A 469 -12.85 32.68 -12.74
CA TYR A 469 -11.85 33.22 -13.65
C TYR A 469 -12.23 34.64 -14.07
N VAL A 470 -11.32 35.59 -13.81
CA VAL A 470 -11.51 37.00 -14.12
C VAL A 470 -11.87 37.23 -15.59
N ASN A 471 -11.27 36.45 -16.51
CA ASN A 471 -11.59 36.51 -17.94
C ASN A 471 -13.05 36.18 -18.25
N ASN A 472 -13.63 35.20 -17.56
CA ASN A 472 -15.04 34.82 -17.77
C ASN A 472 -15.97 35.85 -17.10
N GLN A 473 -15.56 36.42 -15.95
CA GLN A 473 -16.28 37.56 -15.34
C GLN A 473 -16.22 38.80 -16.23
N LEU A 474 -15.03 39.10 -16.81
CA LEU A 474 -14.86 40.21 -17.76
C LEU A 474 -15.70 40.00 -19.02
N ASN A 475 -15.76 38.82 -19.55
CA ASN A 475 -16.63 38.49 -20.70
C ASN A 475 -18.11 38.75 -20.34
N THR A 476 -18.55 38.31 -19.18
CA THR A 476 -19.93 38.58 -18.69
C THR A 476 -20.21 40.06 -18.53
N VAL A 477 -19.22 40.81 -17.99
CA VAL A 477 -19.32 42.28 -17.88
C VAL A 477 -19.30 42.93 -19.26
N ASN A 478 -18.43 42.51 -20.19
CA ASN A 478 -18.40 43.01 -21.55
C ASN A 478 -19.72 42.74 -22.30
N ASP A 479 -20.27 41.54 -22.17
CA ASP A 479 -21.58 41.21 -22.74
C ASP A 479 -22.68 42.12 -22.16
N GLY A 480 -22.62 42.41 -20.85
CA GLY A 480 -23.51 43.37 -20.20
C GLY A 480 -23.33 44.80 -20.70
N VAL A 481 -22.07 45.24 -20.89
CA VAL A 481 -21.73 46.55 -21.47
C VAL A 481 -22.20 46.63 -22.93
N ASP A 482 -22.03 45.61 -23.73
CA ASP A 482 -22.49 45.59 -25.11
C ASP A 482 -24.03 45.56 -25.23
N GLN A 483 -24.71 44.90 -24.33
CA GLN A 483 -26.15 44.97 -24.19
C GLN A 483 -26.61 46.39 -23.80
N ALA A 484 -25.92 47.01 -22.83
CA ALA A 484 -26.18 48.39 -22.43
C ALA A 484 -25.92 49.38 -23.58
N ARG A 485 -24.83 49.19 -24.34
CA ARG A 485 -24.49 49.94 -25.54
C ARG A 485 -25.55 49.78 -26.64
N SER A 486 -26.03 48.57 -26.84
CA SER A 486 -27.14 48.31 -27.78
C SER A 486 -28.43 48.98 -27.33
N GLY A 487 -28.70 48.95 -26.03
CA GLY A 487 -29.83 49.66 -25.41
C GLY A 487 -29.75 51.20 -25.59
N LEU A 488 -28.56 51.77 -25.32
CA LEU A 488 -28.29 53.17 -25.56
C LEU A 488 -28.37 53.56 -27.05
N GLY A 489 -27.92 52.67 -27.94
CA GLY A 489 -28.07 52.87 -29.40
C GLY A 489 -29.54 52.86 -29.82
N LYS A 490 -30.36 52.01 -29.22
CA LYS A 490 -31.84 51.97 -29.45
C LYS A 490 -32.49 53.25 -28.87
N LEU A 491 -32.04 53.69 -27.70
CA LEU A 491 -32.51 54.95 -27.08
C LEU A 491 -32.10 56.18 -27.90
N SER A 492 -30.87 56.21 -28.41
CA SER A 492 -30.42 57.31 -29.31
C SER A 492 -31.20 57.33 -30.61
N LYS A 493 -31.46 56.17 -31.23
CA LYS A 493 -32.35 56.07 -32.40
C LYS A 493 -33.77 56.47 -32.06
N GLY A 494 -34.23 56.15 -30.88
CA GLY A 494 -35.53 56.62 -30.37
C GLY A 494 -35.59 58.13 -30.16
N ALA A 495 -34.56 58.69 -29.55
CA ALA A 495 -34.42 60.14 -29.38
C ALA A 495 -34.34 60.89 -30.71
N ASN A 496 -33.58 60.33 -31.68
CA ASN A 496 -33.56 60.91 -33.02
C ASN A 496 -34.92 60.80 -33.76
N LYS A 497 -35.67 59.73 -33.51
CA LYS A 497 -37.03 59.64 -34.03
C LYS A 497 -37.97 60.65 -33.35
N VAL A 498 -37.78 60.88 -32.08
CA VAL A 498 -38.55 61.93 -31.34
C VAL A 498 -38.16 63.33 -31.84
N ALA A 499 -36.82 63.58 -32.04
CA ALA A 499 -36.35 64.86 -32.60
C ALA A 499 -36.89 65.09 -34.03
N ASN A 500 -36.90 64.07 -34.87
CA ASN A 500 -37.52 64.14 -36.19
C ASN A 500 -39.04 64.28 -36.14
N GLY A 501 -39.70 63.67 -35.11
CA GLY A 501 -41.12 63.84 -34.84
C GLY A 501 -41.45 65.29 -34.39
N ALA A 502 -40.59 65.89 -33.55
CA ALA A 502 -40.72 67.28 -33.12
C ALA A 502 -40.53 68.26 -34.29
N ASN A 503 -39.58 67.99 -35.17
CA ASN A 503 -39.43 68.79 -36.41
C ASN A 503 -40.65 68.68 -37.33
N ARG A 504 -41.24 67.47 -37.43
CA ARG A 504 -42.48 67.27 -38.17
C ARG A 504 -43.70 67.90 -37.49
N LEU A 505 -43.64 68.06 -36.16
CA LEU A 505 -44.67 68.79 -35.39
C LEU A 505 -44.59 70.29 -35.64
N ARG A 506 -43.38 70.82 -35.81
CA ARG A 506 -43.14 72.18 -36.15
C ARG A 506 -43.70 72.55 -37.53
N ASP A 507 -43.60 71.64 -38.48
CA ASP A 507 -44.12 71.84 -39.85
C ASP A 507 -45.64 71.54 -39.98
N GLY A 508 -46.23 71.04 -38.91
CA GLY A 508 -47.64 70.66 -38.85
C GLY A 508 -48.40 71.41 -37.73
N ALA A 509 -48.31 72.74 -37.66
CA ALA A 509 -48.99 73.58 -36.62
C ALA A 509 -50.51 73.30 -36.55
N ASP A 510 -51.15 72.79 -37.60
CA ASP A 510 -52.55 72.42 -37.62
C ASP A 510 -52.87 71.01 -37.04
N GLN A 511 -51.83 70.23 -36.72
CA GLN A 511 -51.97 68.89 -36.10
C GLN A 511 -51.54 68.80 -34.65
N LEU A 512 -51.37 69.99 -34.01
CA LEU A 512 -50.83 70.12 -32.66
C LEU A 512 -51.62 69.35 -31.59
N GLN A 513 -52.91 69.20 -31.78
CA GLN A 513 -53.82 68.57 -30.80
C GLN A 513 -53.68 67.05 -30.78
N ASP A 514 -53.40 66.44 -31.91
CA ASP A 514 -53.18 65.01 -31.98
C ASP A 514 -51.73 64.62 -31.57
N GLY A 515 -50.80 65.53 -31.78
CA GLY A 515 -49.39 65.37 -31.44
C GLY A 515 -49.13 65.40 -29.94
N THR A 516 -49.85 66.18 -29.17
CA THR A 516 -49.71 66.26 -27.70
C THR A 516 -50.15 64.95 -27.01
N GLY A 517 -51.20 64.34 -27.48
CA GLY A 517 -51.64 63.00 -26.98
C GLY A 517 -50.60 61.89 -27.25
N ARG A 518 -49.95 62.00 -28.40
CA ARG A 518 -48.87 61.04 -28.77
C ARG A 518 -47.60 61.30 -27.98
N LEU A 519 -47.27 62.56 -27.72
CA LEU A 519 -46.11 62.93 -26.88
C LEU A 519 -46.32 62.46 -25.42
N GLN A 520 -47.54 62.58 -24.91
CA GLN A 520 -47.89 62.09 -23.57
C GLN A 520 -47.76 60.59 -23.44
N SER A 521 -48.16 59.84 -24.48
CA SER A 521 -48.00 58.37 -24.54
C SER A 521 -46.53 57.98 -24.64
N GLY A 522 -45.71 58.72 -25.40
CA GLY A 522 -44.27 58.53 -25.51
C GLY A 522 -43.51 58.78 -24.19
N ALA A 523 -43.93 59.82 -23.46
CA ALA A 523 -43.39 60.11 -22.14
C ALA A 523 -43.75 59.02 -21.12
N GLN A 524 -44.98 58.47 -21.18
CA GLN A 524 -45.33 57.33 -20.31
C GLN A 524 -44.53 56.06 -20.62
N GLN A 525 -44.21 55.83 -21.90
CA GLN A 525 -43.35 54.70 -22.28
C GLN A 525 -41.89 54.94 -21.82
N LEU A 526 -41.41 56.16 -21.85
CA LEU A 526 -40.09 56.51 -21.34
C LEU A 526 -39.98 56.29 -19.81
N VAL A 527 -41.02 56.67 -19.08
CA VAL A 527 -41.18 56.41 -17.64
C VAL A 527 -41.21 54.89 -17.39
N GLY A 528 -41.96 54.15 -18.24
CA GLY A 528 -41.95 52.67 -18.19
C GLY A 528 -40.58 52.06 -18.53
N GLY A 529 -39.87 52.68 -19.50
CA GLY A 529 -38.53 52.28 -19.88
C GLY A 529 -37.47 52.55 -18.80
N THR A 530 -37.56 53.73 -18.14
CA THR A 530 -36.68 54.05 -16.99
C THR A 530 -36.98 53.14 -15.78
N SER A 531 -38.21 52.80 -15.55
CA SER A 531 -38.57 51.82 -14.52
C SER A 531 -37.99 50.43 -14.81
N ARG A 532 -37.98 50.02 -16.11
CA ARG A 532 -37.32 48.78 -16.52
C ARG A 532 -35.79 48.83 -16.39
N LEU A 533 -35.20 49.99 -16.71
CA LEU A 533 -33.78 50.22 -16.53
C LEU A 533 -33.38 50.18 -15.05
N GLN A 534 -34.21 50.79 -14.19
CA GLN A 534 -34.03 50.78 -12.74
C GLN A 534 -34.21 49.32 -12.20
N SER A 535 -35.19 48.59 -12.71
CA SER A 535 -35.37 47.17 -12.35
C SER A 535 -34.18 46.31 -12.83
N GLY A 536 -33.65 46.57 -14.03
CA GLY A 536 -32.43 45.92 -14.55
C GLY A 536 -31.19 46.23 -13.72
N ALA A 537 -31.02 47.50 -13.28
CA ALA A 537 -29.94 47.89 -12.39
C ALA A 537 -30.07 47.22 -11.00
N GLN A 538 -31.29 47.09 -10.47
CA GLN A 538 -31.52 46.34 -9.22
C GLN A 538 -31.26 44.83 -9.37
N GLN A 539 -31.57 44.27 -10.52
CA GLN A 539 -31.22 42.85 -10.81
C GLN A 539 -29.71 42.65 -10.92
N LEU A 540 -29.00 43.63 -11.54
CA LEU A 540 -27.54 43.61 -11.63
C LEU A 540 -26.90 43.71 -10.23
N GLN A 541 -27.43 44.59 -9.38
CA GLN A 541 -26.98 44.74 -7.98
C GLN A 541 -27.26 43.46 -7.17
N SER A 542 -28.43 42.85 -7.38
CA SER A 542 -28.79 41.59 -6.75
C SER A 542 -27.90 40.46 -7.25
N GLY A 543 -27.57 40.46 -8.56
CA GLY A 543 -26.61 39.53 -9.17
C GLY A 543 -25.20 39.69 -8.57
N ALA A 544 -24.73 40.91 -8.42
CA ALA A 544 -23.42 41.20 -7.78
C ALA A 544 -23.40 40.72 -6.32
N THR A 545 -24.49 40.95 -5.57
CA THR A 545 -24.61 40.47 -4.19
C THR A 545 -24.62 38.93 -4.13
N ARG A 546 -25.32 38.30 -5.08
CA ARG A 546 -25.31 36.82 -5.19
C ARG A 546 -23.93 36.30 -5.54
N LEU A 547 -23.18 36.97 -6.43
CA LEU A 547 -21.81 36.65 -6.79
C LEU A 547 -20.87 36.80 -5.57
N GLN A 548 -21.03 37.87 -4.81
CA GLN A 548 -20.29 38.10 -3.58
C GLN A 548 -20.59 37.00 -2.54
N ASN A 549 -21.85 36.69 -2.34
CA ASN A 549 -22.27 35.61 -1.44
C ASN A 549 -21.79 34.24 -1.94
N GLY A 550 -21.81 33.99 -3.26
CA GLY A 550 -21.26 32.82 -3.89
C GLY A 550 -19.76 32.69 -3.69
N SER A 551 -19.04 33.82 -3.79
CA SER A 551 -17.60 33.87 -3.48
C SER A 551 -17.31 33.51 -2.02
N VAL A 552 -18.11 34.01 -1.10
CA VAL A 552 -17.98 33.68 0.34
C VAL A 552 -18.29 32.20 0.58
N GLN A 553 -19.32 31.67 -0.08
CA GLN A 553 -19.60 30.23 -0.01
C GLN A 553 -18.50 29.39 -0.63
N LEU A 554 -17.90 29.86 -1.73
CA LEU A 554 -16.79 29.17 -2.38
C LEU A 554 -15.55 29.15 -1.50
N VAL A 555 -15.21 30.29 -0.85
CA VAL A 555 -14.13 30.34 0.14
C VAL A 555 -14.41 29.38 1.30
N SER A 556 -15.66 29.35 1.77
CA SER A 556 -16.07 28.40 2.81
C SER A 556 -16.00 26.94 2.32
N GLY A 557 -16.36 26.70 1.06
CA GLY A 557 -16.23 25.39 0.39
C GLY A 557 -14.77 24.98 0.23
N ALA A 558 -13.91 25.92 -0.18
CA ALA A 558 -12.46 25.73 -0.29
C ALA A 558 -11.83 25.40 1.08
N ASN A 559 -12.23 26.10 2.11
CA ASN A 559 -11.78 25.83 3.48
C ASN A 559 -12.24 24.44 3.97
N ARG A 560 -13.47 24.03 3.59
CA ARG A 560 -13.98 22.68 3.88
C ARG A 560 -13.25 21.61 3.08
N LEU A 561 -12.93 21.88 1.81
CA LEU A 561 -12.14 20.98 0.96
C LEU A 561 -10.70 20.85 1.49
N GLN A 562 -10.11 21.96 1.92
CA GLN A 562 -8.80 21.97 2.57
C GLN A 562 -8.82 21.18 3.89
N SER A 563 -9.87 21.36 4.69
CA SER A 563 -10.08 20.57 5.90
C SER A 563 -10.30 19.09 5.59
N GLY A 564 -11.08 18.79 4.54
CA GLY A 564 -11.30 17.44 4.04
C GLY A 564 -10.03 16.79 3.49
N SER A 565 -9.22 17.58 2.77
CA SER A 565 -7.90 17.16 2.29
C SER A 565 -6.95 16.85 3.45
N SER A 566 -6.94 17.69 4.47
CA SER A 566 -6.15 17.47 5.70
C SER A 566 -6.62 16.24 6.47
N GLN A 567 -7.94 16.00 6.46
CA GLN A 567 -8.54 14.80 7.04
C GLN A 567 -8.18 13.53 6.24
N LEU A 568 -8.19 13.60 4.92
CA LEU A 568 -7.80 12.51 4.03
C LEU A 568 -6.30 12.17 4.22
N GLN A 569 -5.49 13.20 4.36
CA GLN A 569 -4.06 13.12 4.63
C GLN A 569 -3.77 12.44 5.96
N SER A 570 -4.44 12.83 7.01
CA SER A 570 -4.35 12.16 8.32
C SER A 570 -4.79 10.70 8.23
N GLY A 571 -5.77 10.38 7.37
CA GLY A 571 -6.20 9.02 7.08
C GLY A 571 -5.13 8.16 6.42
N ALA A 572 -4.42 8.71 5.42
CA ALA A 572 -3.35 8.02 4.72
C ALA A 572 -2.16 7.70 5.64
N VAL A 573 -1.82 8.63 6.54
CA VAL A 573 -0.79 8.36 7.57
C VAL A 573 -1.21 7.24 8.52
N ARG A 574 -2.48 7.21 8.88
CA ARG A 574 -3.01 6.17 9.77
C ARG A 574 -3.11 4.83 9.06
N LEU A 575 -3.38 4.85 7.76
CA LEU A 575 -3.29 3.68 6.90
C LEU A 575 -1.87 3.13 6.89
N GLN A 576 -0.88 4.00 6.71
CA GLN A 576 0.53 3.61 6.70
C GLN A 576 0.97 3.10 8.08
N THR A 577 0.51 3.73 9.16
CA THR A 577 0.76 3.26 10.54
C THR A 577 0.05 1.93 10.80
N GLY A 578 -1.17 1.76 10.27
CA GLY A 578 -1.93 0.53 10.32
C GLY A 578 -1.29 -0.60 9.52
N ALA A 579 -0.84 -0.28 8.32
CA ALA A 579 -0.06 -1.16 7.46
C ALA A 579 1.22 -1.62 8.17
N GLY A 580 1.88 -0.69 8.85
CA GLY A 580 3.02 -0.97 9.68
C GLY A 580 2.70 -1.94 10.82
N ARG A 581 1.64 -1.70 11.58
CA ARG A 581 1.19 -2.58 12.67
C ARG A 581 0.75 -3.96 12.17
N LEU A 582 0.14 -4.00 11.00
CA LEU A 582 -0.24 -5.25 10.35
C LEU A 582 0.99 -6.04 9.90
N SER A 583 1.98 -5.35 9.29
CA SER A 583 3.29 -5.92 8.95
C SER A 583 3.99 -6.49 10.20
N SER A 584 3.89 -5.81 11.37
CA SER A 584 4.42 -6.30 12.64
C SER A 584 3.62 -7.51 13.18
N GLY A 585 2.30 -7.51 13.00
CA GLY A 585 1.41 -8.63 13.39
C GLY A 585 1.71 -9.90 12.59
N THR A 586 2.01 -9.76 11.31
CA THR A 586 2.38 -10.88 10.45
C THR A 586 3.75 -11.46 10.80
N HIS A 587 4.70 -10.62 11.22
CA HIS A 587 5.99 -11.09 11.74
C HIS A 587 5.84 -11.88 13.04
N ALA A 588 4.93 -11.41 13.92
CA ALA A 588 4.64 -12.11 15.17
C ALA A 588 3.95 -13.47 14.96
N LEU A 589 3.11 -13.60 13.93
CA LEU A 589 2.45 -14.86 13.57
C LEU A 589 3.42 -15.87 12.94
N VAL A 590 4.35 -15.40 12.11
CA VAL A 590 5.38 -16.23 11.46
C VAL A 590 6.46 -16.66 12.46
N SER A 591 6.70 -15.89 13.53
CA SER A 591 7.65 -16.25 14.59
C SER A 591 7.05 -17.08 15.71
N GLY A 592 5.73 -17.23 15.76
CA GLY A 592 5.02 -18.06 16.74
C GLY A 592 4.57 -19.43 16.21
N ALA A 593 4.85 -19.74 14.91
CA ALA A 593 4.71 -21.04 14.29
C ALA A 593 6.08 -21.67 14.07
#